data_a7ef2b101f313accdb906752786a1d09
#
_entry.id   a7ef2b101f313accdb906752786a1d09
#
_cell.length_a   1.000
_cell.length_b   1.000
_cell.length_c   1.000
_cell.angle_alpha   90.00
_cell.angle_beta   90.00
_cell.angle_gamma   90.00
#
_symmetry.space_group_name_H-M   'P 1'
#
loop_
_entity.id
_entity.type
_entity.pdbx_description
1 polymer ?
#
loop_
_entity_poly.entity_id
_entity_poly.type
_entity_poly.pdbx_seq_one_letter_code
_entity_poly.pdbx_strand_id
1 'polypeptide(L)'
;MLTKPLLSPGFYNILNKFNGNLYKKSFSTLIFTSKLSQLKPFDHQSSSLHIGSNYQNVLISSDFNFNLIRCCDFQLNYKSFFSTRSNVTTRPLWDLHSGIITELIERSDFVALDVEYTGLHVKDERFIGVDKCYESHSLGAKKFIPCQIGLTMAKYENDLWKLTTTSLFTIPSEGKSFSVNMSTLNFLKDNNFDFNSWIRDGITHLTPKEEEERKSLIVSKLHQIQLNLKNLSDSNVESTRNTSNVNTEYDVSSIKDLEDRRVVEQMIERINEWILVEGDEGRAPLEFEVESAFLRLLMHSVISIKYPNLYSNSSQRNGVRYVMVYKTQMELLEEERKLLEEELEAINKQVGLRTLFDKISKNNKILVGHNCFYDILHIYQTFYGDLPENVEDFKKKWVQVFPTIFDTKYISEYYQQFTPHTTLKSLYNSFLPNQNVLNRFEISSLGTRGIVCGYGNVLNEAEKEHEAGYDSLMTAIVFIHQLETVIKNKNSSLNNLIKAYLDTSNTANSMGKVIMNIFGEVVNSVRLVKCQPSVINMNNEEDMSKHFYMFGFPNVWKKWEIMKIWSPLWVSISWIDETSCWIIAKNSEDVKNINLIYKMMKNPQFKLYNYGQYLEKISQSTI
;
A
#
# COMPACT_ATOMS: atom_id res chain seq x y z
N MET A 1 -42.91 -18.23 25.82
CA MET A 1 -43.68 -18.82 24.68
C MET A 1 -42.99 -18.39 23.41
N LEU A 2 -42.35 -19.38 22.77
CA LEU A 2 -41.52 -19.23 21.57
C LEU A 2 -42.44 -19.36 20.35
N THR A 3 -42.35 -18.48 19.38
CA THR A 3 -42.87 -18.71 18.03
C THR A 3 -41.73 -18.61 17.02
N LYS A 4 -41.41 -19.76 16.42
CA LYS A 4 -40.56 -19.93 15.24
C LYS A 4 -41.30 -19.46 13.98
N PRO A 5 -40.67 -18.84 12.99
CA PRO A 5 -41.23 -18.73 11.65
C PRO A 5 -40.86 -19.97 10.83
N LEU A 6 -41.89 -20.53 10.19
CA LEU A 6 -41.85 -21.63 9.24
C LEU A 6 -41.20 -21.17 7.91
N LEU A 7 -40.18 -21.86 7.48
CA LEU A 7 -39.64 -21.79 6.12
C LEU A 7 -40.41 -22.80 5.25
N SER A 8 -40.85 -22.36 4.07
CA SER A 8 -41.63 -23.12 3.12
C SER A 8 -40.82 -24.23 2.43
N PRO A 9 -41.44 -25.34 1.99
CA PRO A 9 -40.75 -26.53 1.45
C PRO A 9 -40.12 -26.38 0.06
N GLY A 10 -40.11 -25.18 -0.53
CA GLY A 10 -39.61 -24.99 -1.91
C GLY A 10 -38.08 -24.83 -2.04
N PHE A 11 -37.35 -24.62 -0.95
CA PHE A 11 -35.92 -24.30 -1.02
C PHE A 11 -35.00 -25.53 -0.99
N TYR A 12 -35.50 -26.70 -0.64
CA TYR A 12 -34.67 -27.92 -0.55
C TYR A 12 -34.46 -28.64 -1.90
N ASN A 13 -35.22 -28.30 -2.92
CA ASN A 13 -35.12 -28.96 -4.23
C ASN A 13 -34.18 -28.29 -5.23
N ILE A 14 -33.63 -27.13 -4.91
CA ILE A 14 -32.65 -26.43 -5.78
C ILE A 14 -31.20 -26.81 -5.41
N LEU A 15 -30.92 -27.16 -4.17
CA LEU A 15 -29.56 -27.53 -3.73
C LEU A 15 -29.15 -28.96 -4.10
N ASN A 16 -30.12 -29.88 -4.34
CA ASN A 16 -29.81 -31.25 -4.72
C ASN A 16 -29.65 -31.49 -6.22
N LYS A 17 -29.88 -30.49 -7.07
CA LYS A 17 -29.66 -30.59 -8.53
C LYS A 17 -28.28 -30.07 -8.98
N PHE A 18 -27.50 -29.43 -8.10
CA PHE A 18 -26.16 -28.93 -8.44
C PHE A 18 -24.99 -29.76 -7.89
N ASN A 19 -25.25 -30.76 -7.03
CA ASN A 19 -24.19 -31.59 -6.44
C ASN A 19 -23.98 -32.96 -7.13
N GLY A 20 -24.50 -33.16 -8.33
CA GLY A 20 -24.51 -34.47 -9.00
C GLY A 20 -23.46 -34.68 -10.10
N ASN A 21 -22.66 -33.71 -10.54
CA ASN A 21 -21.85 -33.94 -11.75
C ASN A 21 -20.48 -33.24 -11.84
N LEU A 22 -19.80 -32.94 -10.73
CA LEU A 22 -18.47 -32.29 -10.80
C LEU A 22 -17.34 -32.97 -9.99
N TYR A 23 -17.51 -34.21 -9.53
CA TYR A 23 -16.44 -34.99 -8.89
C TYR A 23 -16.25 -36.37 -9.50
N LYS A 24 -15.94 -36.42 -10.80
CA LYS A 24 -15.34 -37.61 -11.44
C LYS A 24 -14.71 -37.23 -12.78
N LYS A 25 -13.59 -36.49 -12.76
CA LYS A 25 -12.60 -36.48 -13.85
C LYS A 25 -11.41 -35.61 -13.42
N SER A 26 -10.44 -36.18 -12.76
CA SER A 26 -9.03 -35.84 -12.90
C SER A 26 -8.16 -36.65 -11.94
N PHE A 27 -7.94 -37.89 -12.26
CA PHE A 27 -6.70 -38.61 -11.91
C PHE A 27 -6.45 -39.57 -13.09
N SER A 28 -5.75 -39.05 -14.09
CA SER A 28 -5.04 -39.87 -15.06
C SER A 28 -3.65 -39.31 -15.20
N THR A 29 -2.73 -40.00 -14.55
CA THR A 29 -1.29 -39.96 -14.67
C THR A 29 -0.89 -39.92 -16.14
N LEU A 30 -0.30 -38.82 -16.60
CA LEU A 30 0.36 -38.74 -17.90
C LEU A 30 1.84 -39.11 -17.71
N ILE A 31 2.13 -40.37 -17.96
CA ILE A 31 3.49 -40.87 -18.20
C ILE A 31 3.90 -40.40 -19.60
N PHE A 32 4.85 -39.48 -19.69
CA PHE A 32 5.54 -39.17 -20.94
C PHE A 32 6.71 -40.12 -21.11
N THR A 33 6.51 -41.18 -21.91
CA THR A 33 7.59 -41.94 -22.49
C THR A 33 8.10 -41.25 -23.76
N SER A 34 9.37 -40.98 -23.78
CA SER A 34 10.16 -40.50 -24.92
C SER A 34 10.00 -41.38 -26.17
N LYS A 35 9.63 -40.77 -27.29
CA LYS A 35 9.96 -41.26 -28.62
C LYS A 35 10.64 -40.17 -29.41
N LEU A 36 11.95 -40.13 -29.34
CA LEU A 36 12.82 -39.52 -30.31
C LEU A 36 13.28 -40.62 -31.27
N SER A 37 12.79 -40.61 -32.50
CA SER A 37 13.51 -41.17 -33.64
C SER A 37 12.90 -40.64 -34.94
N GLN A 38 13.78 -40.18 -35.78
CA GLN A 38 13.65 -39.85 -37.21
C GLN A 38 13.33 -38.40 -37.57
N LEU A 39 14.42 -37.66 -37.79
CA LEU A 39 14.60 -36.82 -38.98
C LEU A 39 16.12 -36.63 -39.21
N LYS A 40 16.52 -36.85 -40.45
CA LYS A 40 17.91 -36.87 -40.94
C LYS A 40 18.53 -35.47 -41.09
N PRO A 41 19.87 -35.38 -41.20
CA PRO A 41 20.62 -34.15 -41.07
C PRO A 41 20.75 -33.38 -42.39
N PHE A 42 20.89 -32.06 -42.25
CA PHE A 42 21.46 -31.20 -43.29
C PHE A 42 22.78 -30.61 -42.76
N ASP A 43 23.85 -30.86 -43.52
CA ASP A 43 25.17 -30.29 -43.36
C ASP A 43 25.19 -28.77 -43.57
N HIS A 44 25.95 -28.02 -42.76
CA HIS A 44 27.06 -27.19 -43.23
C HIS A 44 27.84 -26.56 -42.06
N GLN A 45 29.07 -27.00 -41.98
CA GLN A 45 30.37 -26.34 -41.71
C GLN A 45 30.50 -25.26 -40.61
N SER A 46 31.31 -25.68 -39.63
CA SER A 46 32.52 -25.02 -39.06
C SER A 46 32.38 -23.68 -38.36
N SER A 47 32.54 -23.70 -37.05
CA SER A 47 33.74 -23.20 -36.37
C SER A 47 33.63 -23.43 -34.86
N SER A 48 34.64 -24.16 -34.38
CA SER A 48 34.87 -24.47 -32.97
C SER A 48 35.22 -23.21 -32.17
N LEU A 49 34.58 -23.02 -31.03
CA LEU A 49 35.14 -22.27 -29.92
C LEU A 49 34.79 -22.97 -28.59
N HIS A 50 35.83 -23.52 -28.01
CA HIS A 50 35.85 -24.05 -26.64
C HIS A 50 35.50 -22.94 -25.66
N ILE A 51 34.50 -23.17 -24.82
CA ILE A 51 34.33 -22.40 -23.56
C ILE A 51 34.33 -23.43 -22.42
N GLY A 52 35.42 -23.35 -21.65
CA GLY A 52 35.61 -24.14 -20.45
C GLY A 52 34.67 -23.69 -19.33
N SER A 53 34.22 -24.66 -18.59
CA SER A 53 33.53 -24.54 -17.33
C SER A 53 34.41 -23.88 -16.27
N ASN A 54 34.00 -22.73 -15.73
CA ASN A 54 34.44 -22.28 -14.41
C ASN A 54 33.30 -21.58 -13.71
N TYR A 55 32.64 -22.26 -12.81
CA TYR A 55 31.81 -21.66 -11.78
C TYR A 55 32.76 -21.13 -10.71
N GLN A 56 32.91 -19.82 -10.61
CA GLN A 56 33.44 -19.15 -9.41
C GLN A 56 32.38 -18.30 -8.77
N ASN A 57 32.21 -18.55 -7.49
CA ASN A 57 31.38 -17.78 -6.53
C ASN A 57 31.75 -16.30 -6.61
N VAL A 58 30.80 -15.45 -6.97
CA VAL A 58 30.93 -14.00 -6.86
C VAL A 58 30.37 -13.59 -5.50
N LEU A 59 31.27 -13.35 -4.57
CA LEU A 59 31.01 -12.57 -3.36
C LEU A 59 30.65 -11.13 -3.79
N ILE A 60 29.44 -10.68 -3.46
CA ILE A 60 29.02 -9.31 -3.68
C ILE A 60 29.67 -8.45 -2.58
N SER A 61 30.72 -7.73 -2.92
CA SER A 61 31.26 -6.66 -2.09
C SER A 61 30.40 -5.40 -2.21
N SER A 62 30.27 -4.69 -1.10
CA SER A 62 29.40 -3.53 -0.87
C SER A 62 29.84 -2.21 -1.54
N ASP A 63 30.52 -2.25 -2.67
CA ASP A 63 30.94 -1.04 -3.39
C ASP A 63 30.43 -1.06 -4.84
N PHE A 64 29.13 -0.81 -5.02
CA PHE A 64 28.58 -0.48 -6.32
C PHE A 64 28.58 1.03 -6.53
N ASN A 65 29.63 1.50 -7.19
CA ASN A 65 29.66 2.80 -7.84
C ASN A 65 28.62 2.80 -8.98
N PHE A 66 27.47 3.45 -8.76
CA PHE A 66 26.46 3.69 -9.77
C PHE A 66 26.90 4.82 -10.72
N ASN A 67 27.89 4.54 -11.55
CA ASN A 67 28.10 5.33 -12.76
C ASN A 67 27.66 4.49 -13.96
N LEU A 68 26.63 4.98 -14.65
CA LEU A 68 26.19 4.52 -15.96
C LEU A 68 25.57 3.11 -16.03
N ILE A 69 24.32 2.96 -15.65
CA ILE A 69 23.48 2.05 -16.42
C ILE A 69 23.06 2.81 -17.69
N ARG A 70 23.90 2.77 -18.71
CA ARG A 70 23.46 2.99 -20.09
C ARG A 70 22.44 1.90 -20.39
N CYS A 71 21.23 2.31 -20.76
CA CYS A 71 20.18 1.46 -21.32
C CYS A 71 20.71 0.83 -22.61
N CYS A 72 21.39 -0.30 -22.54
CA CYS A 72 21.65 -1.19 -23.67
C CYS A 72 22.05 -2.57 -23.14
N ASP A 73 21.28 -3.58 -23.52
CA ASP A 73 21.61 -5.00 -23.55
C ASP A 73 21.67 -5.80 -22.24
N PHE A 74 20.48 -6.02 -21.65
CA PHE A 74 20.20 -7.29 -20.98
C PHE A 74 18.93 -7.91 -21.58
N GLN A 75 19.07 -8.53 -22.75
CA GLN A 75 18.08 -9.46 -23.26
C GLN A 75 18.27 -10.81 -22.54
N LEU A 76 17.61 -10.97 -21.40
CA LEU A 76 17.32 -12.29 -20.86
C LEU A 76 16.12 -12.87 -21.60
N ASN A 77 16.41 -13.89 -22.43
CA ASN A 77 15.41 -14.70 -23.11
C ASN A 77 14.56 -15.50 -22.12
N TYR A 78 13.51 -14.88 -21.58
CA TYR A 78 12.36 -15.58 -21.02
C TYR A 78 11.22 -15.51 -22.02
N LYS A 79 11.26 -16.37 -23.05
CA LYS A 79 10.10 -16.65 -23.88
C LYS A 79 9.20 -17.64 -23.14
N SER A 80 7.95 -17.24 -23.02
CA SER A 80 6.71 -17.97 -22.75
C SER A 80 6.18 -17.92 -21.32
N PHE A 81 4.98 -17.44 -21.23
CA PHE A 81 3.92 -17.52 -20.21
C PHE A 81 3.48 -16.21 -19.53
N PHE A 82 3.76 -15.03 -20.05
CA PHE A 82 3.12 -13.82 -19.50
C PHE A 82 2.37 -13.06 -20.58
N SER A 83 1.09 -12.83 -20.29
CA SER A 83 0.20 -11.93 -21.02
C SER A 83 0.90 -10.59 -21.30
N THR A 84 0.78 -10.08 -22.50
CA THR A 84 1.61 -9.02 -23.10
C THR A 84 1.31 -7.60 -22.60
N ARG A 85 0.61 -7.36 -21.47
CA ARG A 85 -0.06 -6.08 -21.22
C ARG A 85 0.03 -5.43 -19.83
N SER A 86 0.83 -5.84 -18.85
CA SER A 86 0.79 -5.12 -17.58
C SER A 86 2.13 -4.56 -17.12
N ASN A 87 2.19 -3.22 -17.01
CA ASN A 87 3.23 -2.49 -16.28
C ASN A 87 2.96 -2.51 -14.76
N VAL A 88 2.25 -3.53 -14.26
CA VAL A 88 1.82 -3.63 -12.87
C VAL A 88 2.77 -4.52 -12.09
N THR A 89 3.25 -4.04 -10.95
CA THR A 89 4.02 -4.84 -9.99
C THR A 89 3.05 -5.71 -9.18
N THR A 90 3.33 -7.00 -9.18
CA THR A 90 2.54 -8.03 -8.50
C THR A 90 3.34 -8.67 -7.36
N ARG A 91 2.68 -9.47 -6.49
CA ARG A 91 3.33 -10.14 -5.35
C ARG A 91 4.60 -10.93 -5.73
N PRO A 92 4.66 -11.71 -6.81
CA PRO A 92 5.88 -12.42 -7.18
C PRO A 92 7.08 -11.53 -7.49
N LEU A 93 6.84 -10.28 -7.89
CA LEU A 93 7.86 -9.28 -8.21
C LEU A 93 8.13 -8.31 -7.06
N TRP A 94 7.33 -8.39 -5.99
CA TRP A 94 7.38 -7.44 -4.90
C TRP A 94 8.74 -7.40 -4.21
N ASP A 95 9.31 -8.56 -3.90
CA ASP A 95 10.61 -8.65 -3.21
C ASP A 95 11.75 -8.00 -4.03
N LEU A 96 11.67 -8.07 -5.36
CA LEU A 96 12.63 -7.43 -6.25
C LEU A 96 12.36 -5.93 -6.40
N HIS A 97 11.11 -5.55 -6.60
CA HIS A 97 10.75 -4.17 -6.94
C HIS A 97 10.65 -3.27 -5.72
N SER A 98 10.29 -3.78 -4.55
CA SER A 98 10.13 -2.97 -3.33
C SER A 98 11.41 -2.22 -2.95
N GLY A 99 12.57 -2.86 -3.08
CA GLY A 99 13.87 -2.23 -2.86
C GLY A 99 14.13 -1.08 -3.84
N ILE A 100 13.88 -1.31 -5.13
CA ILE A 100 14.04 -0.31 -6.19
C ILE A 100 13.10 0.88 -5.95
N ILE A 101 11.82 0.63 -5.68
CA ILE A 101 10.82 1.69 -5.47
C ILE A 101 11.17 2.50 -4.22
N THR A 102 11.57 1.86 -3.12
CA THR A 102 11.97 2.56 -1.89
C THR A 102 13.19 3.45 -2.11
N GLU A 103 14.17 3.03 -2.89
CA GLU A 103 15.32 3.85 -3.26
C GLU A 103 14.90 5.04 -4.13
N LEU A 104 14.03 4.83 -5.13
CA LEU A 104 13.49 5.90 -5.96
C LEU A 104 12.70 6.92 -5.13
N ILE A 105 11.87 6.47 -4.18
CA ILE A 105 11.18 7.35 -3.23
C ILE A 105 12.20 8.18 -2.45
N GLU A 106 13.24 7.56 -1.91
CA GLU A 106 14.26 8.26 -1.12
C GLU A 106 14.97 9.35 -1.90
N ARG A 107 15.25 9.13 -3.18
CA ARG A 107 15.93 10.10 -4.05
C ARG A 107 14.98 11.13 -4.67
N SER A 108 13.68 10.88 -4.72
CA SER A 108 12.71 11.76 -5.34
C SER A 108 12.59 13.11 -4.65
N ASP A 109 12.22 14.15 -5.39
CA ASP A 109 11.87 15.46 -4.87
C ASP A 109 10.40 15.50 -4.42
N PHE A 110 9.53 14.77 -5.14
CA PHE A 110 8.14 14.52 -4.75
C PHE A 110 7.66 13.16 -5.30
N VAL A 111 6.54 12.70 -4.78
CA VAL A 111 5.86 11.49 -5.25
C VAL A 111 4.42 11.85 -5.61
N ALA A 112 4.05 11.63 -6.87
CA ALA A 112 2.66 11.73 -7.29
C ALA A 112 1.96 10.38 -7.09
N LEU A 113 0.68 10.44 -6.72
CA LEU A 113 -0.14 9.26 -6.45
C LEU A 113 -1.50 9.36 -7.13
N ASP A 114 -2.06 8.21 -7.44
CA ASP A 114 -3.43 7.98 -7.86
C ASP A 114 -3.89 6.60 -7.39
N VAL A 115 -5.20 6.40 -7.15
CA VAL A 115 -5.73 5.15 -6.59
C VAL A 115 -7.02 4.73 -7.27
N GLU A 116 -7.10 3.45 -7.66
CA GLU A 116 -8.34 2.82 -8.10
C GLU A 116 -8.97 1.99 -6.96
N TYR A 117 -10.31 1.97 -6.91
CA TYR A 117 -11.06 1.43 -5.78
C TYR A 117 -12.09 0.37 -6.19
N THR A 118 -12.53 -0.43 -5.22
CA THR A 118 -13.69 -1.33 -5.40
C THR A 118 -15.04 -0.61 -5.28
N GLY A 119 -15.02 0.66 -4.89
CA GLY A 119 -16.15 1.58 -4.75
C GLY A 119 -15.69 2.85 -4.06
N LEU A 120 -16.37 3.97 -4.27
CA LEU A 120 -15.97 5.28 -3.75
C LEU A 120 -16.82 5.73 -2.57
N HIS A 121 -18.12 5.79 -2.73
CA HIS A 121 -19.02 6.34 -1.74
C HIS A 121 -20.26 5.48 -1.55
N VAL A 122 -20.81 5.57 -0.34
CA VAL A 122 -22.04 4.85 0.01
C VAL A 122 -23.26 5.58 -0.56
N LYS A 123 -23.23 6.92 -0.54
CA LYS A 123 -24.26 7.80 -1.12
C LYS A 123 -23.61 8.88 -1.96
N ASP A 124 -24.19 9.16 -3.13
CA ASP A 124 -23.76 10.24 -4.00
C ASP A 124 -24.65 11.48 -3.76
N GLU A 125 -24.28 12.30 -2.80
CA GLU A 125 -25.01 13.49 -2.41
C GLU A 125 -24.11 14.74 -2.33
N ARG A 126 -24.71 15.91 -2.20
CA ARG A 126 -23.98 17.16 -1.97
C ARG A 126 -23.87 17.41 -0.47
N PHE A 127 -22.70 17.87 -0.03
CA PHE A 127 -22.42 18.10 1.38
C PHE A 127 -22.33 19.57 1.70
N ILE A 128 -22.87 19.93 2.86
CA ILE A 128 -22.73 21.23 3.46
C ILE A 128 -21.93 21.07 4.74
N GLY A 129 -20.73 21.65 4.75
CA GLY A 129 -19.74 21.46 5.80
C GLY A 129 -18.79 20.29 5.52
N VAL A 130 -17.54 20.50 5.91
CA VAL A 130 -16.47 19.51 5.75
C VAL A 130 -16.74 18.27 6.58
N ASP A 131 -17.32 18.43 7.78
CA ASP A 131 -17.63 17.31 8.67
C ASP A 131 -18.56 16.29 8.02
N LYS A 132 -19.65 16.74 7.39
CA LYS A 132 -20.59 15.85 6.70
C LYS A 132 -19.98 15.18 5.48
N CYS A 133 -19.15 15.91 4.75
CA CYS A 133 -18.39 15.37 3.64
C CYS A 133 -17.41 14.28 4.11
N TYR A 134 -16.66 14.56 5.17
CA TYR A 134 -15.75 13.59 5.79
C TYR A 134 -16.48 12.36 6.31
N GLU A 135 -17.57 12.53 7.08
CA GLU A 135 -18.39 11.45 7.63
C GLU A 135 -18.82 10.48 6.52
N SER A 136 -19.41 11.01 5.43
CA SER A 136 -19.87 10.20 4.32
C SER A 136 -18.72 9.48 3.58
N HIS A 137 -17.60 10.18 3.35
CA HIS A 137 -16.47 9.60 2.61
C HIS A 137 -15.66 8.62 3.47
N SER A 138 -15.55 8.85 4.78
CA SER A 138 -14.92 7.90 5.70
C SER A 138 -15.69 6.58 5.78
N LEU A 139 -17.04 6.61 5.72
CA LEU A 139 -17.84 5.39 5.59
C LEU A 139 -17.55 4.64 4.30
N GLY A 140 -17.30 5.35 3.20
CA GLY A 140 -16.87 4.76 1.93
C GLY A 140 -15.51 4.08 2.08
N ALA A 141 -14.52 4.77 2.63
CA ALA A 141 -13.17 4.25 2.81
C ALA A 141 -13.11 3.06 3.79
N LYS A 142 -14.00 2.99 4.78
CA LYS A 142 -14.13 1.82 5.68
C LYS A 142 -14.77 0.61 4.99
N LYS A 143 -15.57 0.83 3.97
CA LYS A 143 -16.35 -0.21 3.29
C LYS A 143 -15.68 -0.75 2.04
N PHE A 144 -15.09 0.12 1.25
CA PHE A 144 -14.42 -0.18 -0.02
C PHE A 144 -12.91 -0.12 0.16
N ILE A 145 -12.18 -0.79 -0.70
CA ILE A 145 -10.72 -0.87 -0.62
C ILE A 145 -10.05 -0.33 -1.88
N PRO A 146 -8.81 0.18 -1.78
CA PRO A 146 -7.95 0.33 -2.93
C PRO A 146 -7.71 -1.02 -3.60
N CYS A 147 -7.75 -1.08 -4.92
CA CYS A 147 -7.40 -2.27 -5.70
C CYS A 147 -6.14 -2.06 -6.55
N GLN A 148 -5.85 -0.83 -6.95
CA GLN A 148 -4.63 -0.46 -7.63
C GLN A 148 -4.13 0.89 -7.11
N ILE A 149 -2.82 1.02 -6.94
CA ILE A 149 -2.15 2.24 -6.52
C ILE A 149 -1.08 2.58 -7.55
N GLY A 150 -1.14 3.78 -8.06
CA GLY A 150 -0.14 4.38 -8.94
C GLY A 150 0.79 5.29 -8.16
N LEU A 151 2.08 5.14 -8.36
CA LEU A 151 3.10 6.04 -7.81
C LEU A 151 4.02 6.51 -8.93
N THR A 152 4.29 7.80 -8.97
CA THR A 152 5.31 8.38 -9.84
C THR A 152 6.33 9.15 -9.00
N MET A 153 7.55 8.63 -8.93
CA MET A 153 8.68 9.26 -8.27
C MET A 153 9.32 10.26 -9.24
N ALA A 154 9.35 11.53 -8.84
CA ALA A 154 9.86 12.62 -9.65
C ALA A 154 11.16 13.19 -9.07
N LYS A 155 12.19 13.29 -9.90
CA LYS A 155 13.48 13.87 -9.56
C LYS A 155 13.94 14.87 -10.60
N TYR A 156 14.30 16.08 -10.18
CA TYR A 156 14.93 17.07 -11.07
C TYR A 156 16.46 16.96 -10.99
N GLU A 157 17.07 16.65 -12.13
CA GLU A 157 18.51 16.45 -12.21
C GLU A 157 19.01 16.75 -13.64
N ASN A 158 20.12 17.48 -13.75
CA ASN A 158 20.75 17.85 -15.03
C ASN A 158 19.79 18.56 -16.00
N ASP A 159 18.99 19.49 -15.46
CA ASP A 159 17.99 20.28 -16.21
C ASP A 159 16.83 19.45 -16.81
N LEU A 160 16.67 18.20 -16.36
CA LEU A 160 15.63 17.28 -16.76
C LEU A 160 14.83 16.78 -15.56
N TRP A 161 13.56 16.52 -15.78
CA TRP A 161 12.72 15.78 -14.84
C TRP A 161 12.77 14.29 -15.16
N LYS A 162 13.29 13.50 -14.23
CA LYS A 162 13.27 12.05 -14.28
C LYS A 162 12.04 11.55 -13.55
N LEU A 163 11.13 10.90 -14.28
CA LEU A 163 9.88 10.37 -13.78
C LEU A 163 9.90 8.86 -13.89
N THR A 164 9.77 8.16 -12.77
CA THR A 164 9.61 6.70 -12.78
C THR A 164 8.25 6.36 -12.21
N THR A 165 7.39 5.78 -13.04
CA THR A 165 6.04 5.39 -12.66
C THR A 165 5.92 3.89 -12.42
N THR A 166 5.01 3.49 -11.53
CA THR A 166 4.66 2.09 -11.27
C THR A 166 3.20 1.97 -10.87
N SER A 167 2.57 0.89 -11.30
CA SER A 167 1.25 0.45 -10.84
C SER A 167 1.39 -0.77 -9.93
N LEU A 168 0.64 -0.80 -8.85
CA LEU A 168 0.74 -1.80 -7.79
C LEU A 168 -0.66 -2.33 -7.47
N PHE A 169 -0.92 -3.62 -7.68
CA PHE A 169 -2.12 -4.25 -7.17
C PHE A 169 -2.01 -4.46 -5.67
N THR A 170 -3.05 -4.06 -4.94
CA THR A 170 -3.15 -4.28 -3.49
C THR A 170 -4.41 -5.06 -3.15
N ILE A 171 -4.29 -5.94 -2.16
CA ILE A 171 -5.38 -6.75 -1.65
C ILE A 171 -5.23 -6.93 -0.13
N PRO A 172 -6.31 -6.98 0.65
CA PRO A 172 -6.23 -7.30 2.07
C PRO A 172 -5.66 -8.69 2.30
N SER A 173 -5.03 -8.91 3.47
CA SER A 173 -4.61 -10.24 3.90
C SER A 173 -5.81 -11.16 4.14
N GLU A 174 -5.58 -12.48 4.12
CA GLU A 174 -6.60 -13.49 4.38
C GLU A 174 -7.39 -13.24 5.67
N GLY A 175 -8.67 -13.57 5.65
CA GLY A 175 -9.58 -13.38 6.78
C GLY A 175 -10.26 -12.00 6.83
N LYS A 176 -9.86 -11.03 6.01
CA LYS A 176 -10.54 -9.74 5.90
C LYS A 176 -11.63 -9.77 4.83
N SER A 177 -12.73 -9.05 5.08
CA SER A 177 -13.82 -8.86 4.12
C SER A 177 -13.90 -7.38 3.68
N PHE A 178 -14.35 -7.15 2.46
CA PHE A 178 -14.58 -5.82 1.91
C PHE A 178 -15.80 -5.83 0.97
N SER A 179 -16.31 -4.66 0.67
CA SER A 179 -17.42 -4.50 -0.27
C SER A 179 -16.94 -4.08 -1.65
N VAL A 180 -17.77 -4.35 -2.64
CA VAL A 180 -17.58 -3.89 -4.02
C VAL A 180 -18.83 -3.18 -4.51
N ASN A 181 -18.67 -2.18 -5.37
CA ASN A 181 -19.77 -1.52 -6.07
C ASN A 181 -19.78 -1.99 -7.53
N MET A 182 -20.93 -2.52 -8.00
CA MET A 182 -21.03 -3.08 -9.35
C MET A 182 -20.80 -2.05 -10.46
N SER A 183 -21.20 -0.79 -10.25
CA SER A 183 -20.91 0.27 -11.23
C SER A 183 -19.41 0.55 -11.33
N THR A 184 -18.69 0.52 -10.21
CA THR A 184 -17.24 0.67 -10.18
C THR A 184 -16.53 -0.54 -10.82
N LEU A 185 -16.98 -1.77 -10.53
CA LEU A 185 -16.41 -2.94 -11.21
C LEU A 185 -16.62 -2.93 -12.72
N ASN A 186 -17.80 -2.47 -13.19
CA ASN A 186 -18.04 -2.30 -14.62
C ASN A 186 -17.11 -1.24 -15.22
N PHE A 187 -16.93 -0.11 -14.52
CA PHE A 187 -15.99 0.92 -14.94
C PHE A 187 -14.55 0.39 -15.03
N LEU A 188 -14.05 -0.33 -14.02
CA LEU A 188 -12.73 -0.96 -14.04
C LEU A 188 -12.60 -1.96 -15.20
N LYS A 189 -13.63 -2.80 -15.42
CA LYS A 189 -13.67 -3.75 -16.54
C LYS A 189 -13.59 -3.05 -17.90
N ASP A 190 -14.35 -1.98 -18.06
CA ASP A 190 -14.40 -1.21 -19.32
C ASP A 190 -13.06 -0.49 -19.59
N ASN A 191 -12.25 -0.26 -18.54
CA ASN A 191 -10.88 0.26 -18.61
C ASN A 191 -9.80 -0.85 -18.52
N ASN A 192 -10.14 -2.09 -18.88
CA ASN A 192 -9.22 -3.23 -18.99
C ASN A 192 -8.49 -3.61 -17.69
N PHE A 193 -9.09 -3.37 -16.51
CA PHE A 193 -8.52 -3.79 -15.23
C PHE A 193 -8.43 -5.33 -15.15
N ASP A 194 -7.26 -5.85 -14.80
CA ASP A 194 -7.02 -7.30 -14.68
C ASP A 194 -7.42 -7.82 -13.28
N PHE A 195 -8.70 -8.17 -13.12
CA PHE A 195 -9.24 -8.73 -11.88
C PHE A 195 -8.57 -10.04 -11.47
N ASN A 196 -8.13 -10.87 -12.43
CA ASN A 196 -7.50 -12.15 -12.12
C ASN A 196 -6.13 -11.94 -11.50
N SER A 197 -5.31 -11.07 -12.09
CA SER A 197 -4.00 -10.72 -11.52
C SER A 197 -4.15 -9.97 -10.20
N TRP A 198 -5.14 -9.10 -10.06
CA TRP A 198 -5.42 -8.42 -8.79
C TRP A 198 -5.69 -9.40 -7.65
N ILE A 199 -6.61 -10.36 -7.86
CA ILE A 199 -7.00 -11.32 -6.81
C ILE A 199 -5.87 -12.31 -6.52
N ARG A 200 -5.21 -12.85 -7.57
CA ARG A 200 -4.17 -13.87 -7.42
C ARG A 200 -2.86 -13.29 -6.89
N ASP A 201 -2.45 -12.14 -7.41
CA ASP A 201 -1.09 -11.61 -7.29
C ASP A 201 -1.04 -10.23 -6.60
N GLY A 202 -2.15 -9.75 -6.02
CA GLY A 202 -2.19 -8.50 -5.27
C GLY A 202 -1.25 -8.53 -4.06
N ILE A 203 -0.57 -7.41 -3.80
CA ILE A 203 0.35 -7.25 -2.68
C ILE A 203 -0.48 -6.99 -1.42
N THR A 204 -0.27 -7.82 -0.41
CA THR A 204 -0.92 -7.66 0.90
C THR A 204 -0.27 -6.56 1.73
N HIS A 205 -0.91 -6.21 2.84
CA HIS A 205 -0.40 -5.20 3.77
C HIS A 205 -0.86 -5.50 5.20
N LEU A 206 -0.11 -4.95 6.18
CA LEU A 206 -0.49 -4.88 7.59
C LEU A 206 -0.51 -3.43 8.03
N THR A 207 -1.48 -3.07 8.86
CA THR A 207 -1.46 -1.79 9.60
C THR A 207 -0.39 -1.83 10.70
N PRO A 208 0.09 -0.67 11.22
CA PRO A 208 1.05 -0.66 12.33
C PRO A 208 0.57 -1.43 13.55
N LYS A 209 -0.72 -1.35 13.87
CA LYS A 209 -1.33 -2.08 14.99
C LYS A 209 -1.28 -3.59 14.78
N GLU A 210 -1.67 -4.07 13.59
CA GLU A 210 -1.62 -5.49 13.25
C GLU A 210 -0.18 -6.03 13.25
N GLU A 211 0.77 -5.24 12.78
CA GLU A 211 2.19 -5.57 12.83
C GLU A 211 2.68 -5.69 14.27
N GLU A 212 2.37 -4.71 15.13
CA GLU A 212 2.73 -4.70 16.55
C GLU A 212 2.13 -5.90 17.29
N GLU A 213 0.84 -6.16 17.09
CA GLU A 213 0.16 -7.31 17.71
C GLU A 213 0.82 -8.64 17.35
N ARG A 214 1.23 -8.83 16.08
CA ARG A 214 1.91 -10.06 15.64
C ARG A 214 3.33 -10.16 16.16
N LYS A 215 4.08 -9.06 16.22
CA LYS A 215 5.47 -9.03 16.65
C LYS A 215 5.65 -9.10 18.16
N SER A 216 4.74 -8.54 18.94
CA SER A 216 4.91 -8.35 20.38
C SER A 216 5.23 -9.66 21.11
N LEU A 217 4.53 -10.75 20.78
CA LEU A 217 4.76 -12.06 21.37
C LEU A 217 6.12 -12.65 20.99
N ILE A 218 6.51 -12.50 19.72
CA ILE A 218 7.79 -13.01 19.22
C ILE A 218 8.95 -12.25 19.86
N VAL A 219 8.87 -10.92 19.89
CA VAL A 219 9.90 -10.06 20.51
C VAL A 219 10.07 -10.37 22.00
N SER A 220 8.98 -10.60 22.74
CA SER A 220 9.04 -10.98 24.14
C SER A 220 9.74 -12.34 24.35
N LYS A 221 9.45 -13.34 23.50
CA LYS A 221 10.13 -14.65 23.53
C LYS A 221 11.61 -14.53 23.18
N LEU A 222 11.95 -13.76 22.12
CA LEU A 222 13.35 -13.50 21.74
C LEU A 222 14.14 -12.87 22.90
N HIS A 223 13.55 -11.89 23.57
CA HIS A 223 14.19 -11.26 24.73
C HIS A 223 14.45 -12.27 25.87
N GLN A 224 13.47 -13.14 26.14
CA GLN A 224 13.62 -14.20 27.16
C GLN A 224 14.76 -15.18 26.79
N ILE A 225 14.82 -15.61 25.52
CA ILE A 225 15.89 -16.49 25.02
C ILE A 225 17.26 -15.82 25.15
N GLN A 226 17.37 -14.53 24.78
CA GLN A 226 18.62 -13.79 24.93
C GLN A 226 19.10 -13.72 26.39
N LEU A 227 18.19 -13.48 27.34
CA LEU A 227 18.52 -13.51 28.78
C LEU A 227 19.00 -14.89 29.21
N ASN A 228 18.34 -15.95 28.76
CA ASN A 228 18.72 -17.32 29.08
C ASN A 228 20.09 -17.68 28.50
N LEU A 229 20.37 -17.35 27.25
CA LEU A 229 21.67 -17.55 26.60
C LEU A 229 22.79 -16.80 27.36
N LYS A 230 22.53 -15.55 27.76
CA LYS A 230 23.49 -14.76 28.53
C LYS A 230 23.78 -15.38 29.88
N ASN A 231 22.75 -15.83 30.61
CA ASN A 231 22.92 -16.50 31.90
C ASN A 231 23.71 -17.81 31.78
N LEU A 232 23.55 -18.55 30.68
CA LEU A 232 24.33 -19.76 30.40
C LEU A 232 25.78 -19.44 30.05
N SER A 233 26.06 -18.35 29.35
CA SER A 233 27.43 -17.92 29.01
C SER A 233 28.18 -17.32 30.20
N ASP A 234 27.51 -16.58 31.10
CA ASP A 234 28.10 -15.93 32.27
C ASP A 234 28.30 -16.94 33.43
N SER A 235 27.49 -17.98 33.45
CA SER A 235 27.71 -19.12 34.35
C SER A 235 28.76 -20.03 33.73
N ASN A 236 30.04 -19.84 34.07
CA ASN A 236 31.12 -20.83 33.85
C ASN A 236 30.89 -22.15 34.66
N VAL A 237 29.68 -22.40 35.06
CA VAL A 237 29.23 -23.62 35.69
C VAL A 237 28.40 -24.36 34.65
N GLU A 238 28.98 -25.38 34.03
CA GLU A 238 28.18 -26.53 33.62
C GLU A 238 27.17 -26.75 34.76
N SER A 239 25.93 -26.33 34.53
CA SER A 239 24.85 -26.70 35.42
C SER A 239 24.63 -28.20 35.23
N THR A 240 25.51 -28.98 35.80
CA THR A 240 25.20 -30.34 36.18
C THR A 240 23.89 -30.21 36.98
N ARG A 241 22.76 -30.50 36.33
CA ARG A 241 21.55 -30.87 37.05
C ARG A 241 22.06 -31.87 38.07
N ASN A 242 21.93 -31.55 39.37
CA ASN A 242 22.31 -32.43 40.43
C ASN A 242 21.75 -33.82 40.09
N THR A 243 22.59 -34.64 39.56
CA THR A 243 22.33 -36.05 39.35
C THR A 243 22.37 -36.68 40.70
N SER A 244 21.29 -36.46 41.48
CA SER A 244 20.90 -37.51 42.41
C SER A 244 20.65 -38.70 41.51
N ASN A 245 21.52 -39.70 41.61
CA ASN A 245 21.45 -40.99 40.94
C ASN A 245 20.08 -41.64 41.14
N VAL A 246 19.10 -41.22 40.39
CA VAL A 246 17.88 -41.98 40.14
C VAL A 246 18.08 -42.55 38.75
N ASN A 247 18.69 -43.73 38.67
CA ASN A 247 18.56 -44.60 37.51
C ASN A 247 17.08 -44.99 37.41
N THR A 248 16.24 -44.09 36.98
CA THR A 248 14.89 -44.44 36.53
C THR A 248 15.07 -45.02 35.13
N GLU A 249 15.31 -46.33 35.13
CA GLU A 249 15.25 -47.12 33.91
C GLU A 249 13.81 -47.03 33.39
N TYR A 250 13.60 -46.27 32.35
CA TYR A 250 12.28 -46.21 31.68
C TYR A 250 12.06 -47.58 31.05
N ASP A 251 11.09 -48.32 31.58
CA ASP A 251 10.71 -49.62 31.05
C ASP A 251 9.88 -49.44 29.76
N VAL A 252 10.55 -49.54 28.61
CA VAL A 252 9.92 -49.46 27.27
C VAL A 252 8.85 -50.55 27.11
N SER A 253 8.93 -51.67 27.85
CA SER A 253 7.92 -52.73 27.81
C SER A 253 6.57 -52.30 28.36
N SER A 254 6.50 -51.19 29.10
CA SER A 254 5.25 -50.59 29.59
C SER A 254 4.39 -49.95 28.48
N ILE A 255 4.98 -49.69 27.29
CA ILE A 255 4.24 -49.18 26.11
C ILE A 255 3.41 -50.33 25.56
N LYS A 256 2.07 -50.19 25.63
CA LYS A 256 1.12 -51.25 25.25
C LYS A 256 1.03 -51.48 23.76
N ASP A 257 1.11 -50.40 22.97
CA ASP A 257 1.10 -50.47 21.51
C ASP A 257 2.46 -50.94 20.98
N LEU A 258 2.44 -52.01 20.16
CA LEU A 258 3.66 -52.63 19.65
C LEU A 258 4.37 -51.76 18.59
N GLU A 259 3.62 -50.99 17.85
CA GLU A 259 4.16 -50.09 16.80
C GLU A 259 4.83 -48.88 17.46
N ASP A 260 4.15 -48.23 18.41
CA ASP A 260 4.71 -47.11 19.18
C ASP A 260 5.96 -47.55 19.94
N ARG A 261 5.93 -48.76 20.53
CA ARG A 261 7.12 -49.33 21.22
C ARG A 261 8.30 -49.47 20.29
N ARG A 262 8.07 -50.01 19.09
CA ARG A 262 9.13 -50.21 18.08
C ARG A 262 9.75 -48.90 17.65
N VAL A 263 8.94 -47.86 17.42
CA VAL A 263 9.43 -46.52 17.07
C VAL A 263 10.26 -45.91 18.18
N VAL A 264 9.83 -46.06 19.44
CA VAL A 264 10.58 -45.58 20.60
C VAL A 264 11.90 -46.34 20.78
N GLU A 265 11.92 -47.67 20.58
CA GLU A 265 13.14 -48.48 20.61
C GLU A 265 14.16 -48.04 19.54
N GLN A 266 13.70 -47.81 18.30
CA GLN A 266 14.53 -47.27 17.22
C GLN A 266 15.06 -45.86 17.54
N MET A 267 14.23 -45.02 18.15
CA MET A 267 14.66 -43.70 18.61
C MET A 267 15.78 -43.81 19.64
N ILE A 268 15.63 -44.69 20.63
CA ILE A 268 16.65 -44.92 21.68
C ILE A 268 17.97 -45.40 21.06
N GLU A 269 17.91 -46.34 20.12
CA GLU A 269 19.09 -46.86 19.43
C GLU A 269 19.81 -45.73 18.66
N ARG A 270 19.09 -44.95 17.88
CA ARG A 270 19.66 -43.81 17.13
C ARG A 270 20.23 -42.74 18.05
N ILE A 271 19.59 -42.45 19.22
CA ILE A 271 20.11 -41.48 20.19
C ILE A 271 21.42 -42.01 20.78
N ASN A 272 21.51 -43.32 21.14
CA ASN A 272 22.73 -43.93 21.69
C ASN A 272 23.90 -43.85 20.71
N GLU A 273 23.64 -44.11 19.44
CA GLU A 273 24.65 -43.98 18.38
C GLU A 273 25.11 -42.53 18.20
N TRP A 274 24.12 -41.57 18.13
CA TRP A 274 24.40 -40.16 17.93
C TRP A 274 25.17 -39.50 19.08
N ILE A 275 24.94 -39.92 20.34
CA ILE A 275 25.70 -39.42 21.50
C ILE A 275 27.20 -39.70 21.36
N LEU A 276 27.56 -40.81 20.73
CA LEU A 276 28.95 -41.25 20.55
C LEU A 276 29.66 -40.51 19.38
N VAL A 277 28.94 -39.80 18.52
CA VAL A 277 29.53 -39.04 17.42
C VAL A 277 30.21 -37.78 17.96
N GLU A 278 31.53 -37.68 17.68
CA GLU A 278 32.34 -36.50 18.03
C GLU A 278 32.56 -35.61 16.82
N GLY A 279 32.85 -34.31 17.06
CA GLY A 279 33.14 -33.33 15.99
C GLY A 279 31.88 -32.57 15.51
N ASP A 280 32.01 -31.88 14.35
CA ASP A 280 30.98 -31.03 13.80
C ASP A 280 29.72 -31.80 13.36
N GLU A 281 29.88 -33.05 12.90
CA GLU A 281 28.74 -33.92 12.57
C GLU A 281 27.90 -34.29 13.82
N GLY A 282 28.52 -34.37 14.99
CA GLY A 282 27.83 -34.62 16.27
C GLY A 282 27.12 -33.41 16.88
N ARG A 283 27.30 -32.19 16.30
CA ARG A 283 26.62 -30.97 16.76
C ARG A 283 25.27 -30.76 16.11
N ALA A 284 25.02 -31.36 14.94
CA ALA A 284 23.72 -31.28 14.31
C ALA A 284 22.65 -31.94 15.20
N PRO A 285 21.48 -31.34 15.38
CA PRO A 285 20.38 -31.94 16.13
C PRO A 285 19.92 -33.24 15.46
N LEU A 286 19.53 -34.22 16.26
CA LEU A 286 18.97 -35.47 15.76
C LEU A 286 17.48 -35.30 15.52
N GLU A 287 17.02 -35.66 14.31
CA GLU A 287 15.65 -35.45 13.85
C GLU A 287 14.88 -36.77 13.74
N PHE A 288 13.65 -36.79 14.24
CA PHE A 288 12.70 -37.90 14.08
C PHE A 288 11.40 -37.37 13.48
N GLU A 289 11.02 -37.88 12.33
CA GLU A 289 9.74 -37.60 11.69
C GLU A 289 8.62 -38.37 12.40
N VAL A 290 7.63 -37.65 12.96
CA VAL A 290 6.56 -38.25 13.75
C VAL A 290 5.25 -37.52 13.57
N GLU A 291 4.32 -38.12 12.85
CA GLU A 291 2.99 -37.56 12.60
C GLU A 291 2.07 -37.58 13.83
N SER A 292 2.11 -38.66 14.61
CA SER A 292 1.24 -38.85 15.78
C SER A 292 1.59 -37.87 16.90
N ALA A 293 0.62 -37.10 17.38
CA ALA A 293 0.79 -36.18 18.52
C ALA A 293 1.09 -36.95 19.81
N PHE A 294 0.45 -38.13 19.99
CA PHE A 294 0.69 -38.97 21.13
C PHE A 294 2.12 -39.51 21.14
N LEU A 295 2.58 -40.01 19.99
CA LEU A 295 3.93 -40.58 19.87
C LEU A 295 5.00 -39.50 20.09
N ARG A 296 4.82 -38.26 19.63
CA ARG A 296 5.72 -37.13 19.94
C ARG A 296 5.79 -36.86 21.44
N LEU A 297 4.64 -36.80 22.12
CA LEU A 297 4.62 -36.62 23.58
C LEU A 297 5.34 -37.76 24.32
N LEU A 298 5.10 -39.00 23.88
CA LEU A 298 5.76 -40.19 24.41
C LEU A 298 7.29 -40.11 24.23
N MET A 299 7.75 -39.76 23.01
CA MET A 299 9.17 -39.60 22.71
C MET A 299 9.82 -38.52 23.59
N HIS A 300 9.21 -37.35 23.75
CA HIS A 300 9.71 -36.31 24.68
C HIS A 300 9.80 -36.81 26.11
N SER A 301 8.81 -37.55 26.58
CA SER A 301 8.80 -38.13 27.93
C SER A 301 9.95 -39.15 28.12
N VAL A 302 10.13 -40.04 27.13
CA VAL A 302 11.23 -41.03 27.16
C VAL A 302 12.60 -40.34 27.13
N ILE A 303 12.79 -39.34 26.27
CA ILE A 303 14.05 -38.57 26.20
C ILE A 303 14.33 -37.89 27.55
N SER A 304 13.34 -37.20 28.12
CA SER A 304 13.50 -36.53 29.42
C SER A 304 13.87 -37.45 30.57
N ILE A 305 13.34 -38.67 30.59
CA ILE A 305 13.59 -39.65 31.69
C ILE A 305 14.92 -40.37 31.45
N LYS A 306 15.14 -40.90 30.22
CA LYS A 306 16.30 -41.76 29.94
C LYS A 306 17.59 -40.96 29.69
N TYR A 307 17.44 -39.73 29.14
CA TYR A 307 18.57 -38.87 28.80
C TYR A 307 18.43 -37.47 29.43
N PRO A 308 18.60 -37.34 30.75
CA PRO A 308 18.35 -36.08 31.47
C PRO A 308 19.26 -34.90 31.02
N ASN A 309 20.36 -35.21 30.33
CA ASN A 309 21.30 -34.22 29.81
C ASN A 309 21.02 -33.81 28.36
N LEU A 310 20.03 -34.43 27.72
CA LEU A 310 19.59 -34.05 26.38
C LEU A 310 18.34 -33.16 26.45
N TYR A 311 18.20 -32.33 25.44
CA TYR A 311 17.07 -31.41 25.29
C TYR A 311 16.28 -31.79 24.05
N SER A 312 14.96 -31.70 24.11
CA SER A 312 14.12 -32.03 22.96
C SER A 312 13.02 -30.98 22.73
N ASN A 313 12.74 -30.69 21.47
CA ASN A 313 11.68 -29.80 21.03
C ASN A 313 10.92 -30.39 19.85
N SER A 314 9.66 -29.96 19.64
CA SER A 314 8.88 -30.30 18.45
C SER A 314 9.05 -29.20 17.40
N SER A 315 9.33 -29.58 16.16
CA SER A 315 9.42 -28.67 15.00
C SER A 315 8.45 -29.12 13.90
N GLN A 316 8.03 -28.19 13.06
CA GLN A 316 7.25 -28.47 11.86
C GLN A 316 7.88 -27.77 10.67
N ARG A 317 8.22 -28.53 9.60
CA ARG A 317 8.80 -28.02 8.37
C ARG A 317 8.02 -28.58 7.18
N ASN A 318 7.54 -27.73 6.30
CA ASN A 318 6.76 -28.11 5.09
C ASN A 318 5.55 -29.03 5.36
N GLY A 319 4.88 -28.83 6.51
CA GLY A 319 3.75 -29.66 6.92
C GLY A 319 4.12 -30.94 7.65
N VAL A 320 5.39 -31.39 7.61
CA VAL A 320 5.91 -32.58 8.31
C VAL A 320 6.33 -32.18 9.72
N ARG A 321 6.03 -33.04 10.70
CA ARG A 321 6.32 -32.82 12.12
C ARG A 321 7.50 -33.66 12.58
N TYR A 322 8.39 -33.04 13.38
CA TYR A 322 9.61 -33.65 13.88
C TYR A 322 9.73 -33.51 15.40
N VAL A 323 10.37 -34.51 16.01
CA VAL A 323 10.98 -34.39 17.35
C VAL A 323 12.47 -34.15 17.13
N MET A 324 12.97 -33.02 17.61
CA MET A 324 14.37 -32.61 17.55
C MET A 324 15.04 -32.88 18.88
N VAL A 325 16.27 -33.41 18.85
CA VAL A 325 17.07 -33.69 20.08
C VAL A 325 18.40 -32.97 20.00
N TYR A 326 18.76 -32.28 21.08
CA TYR A 326 19.96 -31.42 21.17
C TYR A 326 20.86 -31.92 22.33
N LYS A 327 22.18 -31.79 22.18
CA LYS A 327 23.15 -32.15 23.22
C LYS A 327 23.20 -31.12 24.34
N THR A 328 22.99 -29.86 24.04
CA THR A 328 23.07 -28.76 25.01
C THR A 328 21.83 -27.88 25.00
N GLN A 329 21.57 -27.21 26.13
CA GLN A 329 20.51 -26.23 26.23
C GLN A 329 20.78 -24.99 25.33
N MET A 330 22.06 -24.67 25.15
CA MET A 330 22.48 -23.57 24.29
C MET A 330 22.04 -23.81 22.83
N GLU A 331 22.31 -25.01 22.30
CA GLU A 331 21.91 -25.41 20.93
C GLU A 331 20.38 -25.31 20.73
N LEU A 332 19.60 -25.80 21.69
CA LEU A 332 18.15 -25.69 21.68
C LEU A 332 17.70 -24.23 21.60
N LEU A 333 18.23 -23.37 22.48
CA LEU A 333 17.85 -21.95 22.54
C LEU A 333 18.30 -21.17 21.30
N GLU A 334 19.44 -21.52 20.72
CA GLU A 334 19.89 -20.91 19.46
C GLU A 334 19.00 -21.27 18.27
N GLU A 335 18.56 -22.53 18.18
CA GLU A 335 17.61 -22.95 17.16
C GLU A 335 16.24 -22.27 17.36
N GLU A 336 15.73 -22.22 18.59
CA GLU A 336 14.49 -21.50 18.90
C GLU A 336 14.59 -20.00 18.55
N ARG A 337 15.73 -19.37 18.85
CA ARG A 337 15.98 -17.98 18.46
C ARG A 337 15.91 -17.81 16.93
N LYS A 338 16.60 -18.69 16.20
CA LYS A 338 16.63 -18.65 14.74
C LYS A 338 15.24 -18.79 14.13
N LEU A 339 14.43 -19.73 14.60
CA LEU A 339 13.05 -19.91 14.14
C LEU A 339 12.18 -18.67 14.40
N LEU A 340 12.33 -18.04 15.58
CA LEU A 340 11.60 -16.82 15.91
C LEU A 340 12.08 -15.61 15.09
N GLU A 341 13.37 -15.53 14.77
CA GLU A 341 13.92 -14.50 13.87
C GLU A 341 13.38 -14.68 12.45
N GLU A 342 13.29 -15.92 11.95
CA GLU A 342 12.67 -16.25 10.66
C GLU A 342 11.17 -15.90 10.63
N GLU A 343 10.44 -16.17 11.72
CA GLU A 343 9.04 -15.79 11.87
C GLU A 343 8.88 -14.26 11.87
N LEU A 344 9.75 -13.55 12.58
CA LEU A 344 9.77 -12.09 12.62
C LEU A 344 10.04 -11.50 11.23
N GLU A 345 10.98 -12.07 10.47
CA GLU A 345 11.25 -11.66 9.10
C GLU A 345 10.05 -11.93 8.18
N ALA A 346 9.37 -13.06 8.35
CA ALA A 346 8.15 -13.37 7.62
C ALA A 346 7.04 -12.32 7.88
N ILE A 347 6.89 -11.84 9.13
CA ILE A 347 5.97 -10.75 9.45
C ILE A 347 6.42 -9.44 8.79
N ASN A 348 7.72 -9.12 8.80
CA ASN A 348 8.25 -7.94 8.12
C ASN A 348 7.91 -7.93 6.63
N LYS A 349 7.99 -9.08 5.96
CA LYS A 349 7.58 -9.23 4.56
C LYS A 349 6.06 -9.01 4.37
N GLN A 350 5.24 -9.36 5.37
CA GLN A 350 3.79 -9.16 5.33
C GLN A 350 3.37 -7.69 5.50
N VAL A 351 4.25 -6.80 5.99
CA VAL A 351 4.01 -5.34 5.97
C VAL A 351 3.70 -4.88 4.55
N GLY A 352 4.31 -5.51 3.56
CA GLY A 352 3.94 -5.42 2.16
C GLY A 352 3.93 -3.99 1.63
N LEU A 353 2.81 -3.62 0.98
CA LEU A 353 2.72 -2.32 0.28
C LEU A 353 2.86 -1.11 1.20
N ARG A 354 2.49 -1.23 2.49
CA ARG A 354 2.67 -0.13 3.46
C ARG A 354 4.12 0.33 3.56
N THR A 355 5.09 -0.54 3.32
CA THR A 355 6.52 -0.19 3.35
C THR A 355 6.84 1.04 2.49
N LEU A 356 6.16 1.23 1.35
CA LEU A 356 6.36 2.38 0.47
C LEU A 356 5.85 3.67 1.11
N PHE A 357 4.66 3.62 1.71
CA PHE A 357 4.07 4.77 2.39
C PHE A 357 4.86 5.14 3.65
N ASP A 358 5.34 4.15 4.41
CA ASP A 358 6.24 4.37 5.54
C ASP A 358 7.56 5.03 5.08
N LYS A 359 8.06 4.68 3.88
CA LYS A 359 9.26 5.30 3.31
C LYS A 359 9.00 6.76 2.88
N ILE A 360 7.83 7.03 2.28
CA ILE A 360 7.37 8.39 1.93
C ILE A 360 7.29 9.25 3.20
N SER A 361 6.61 8.73 4.24
CA SER A 361 6.44 9.36 5.54
C SER A 361 7.79 9.66 6.21
N LYS A 362 8.63 8.65 6.39
CA LYS A 362 9.92 8.74 7.08
C LYS A 362 10.88 9.75 6.44
N ASN A 363 10.82 9.91 5.12
CA ASN A 363 11.63 10.87 4.39
C ASN A 363 10.94 12.23 4.20
N ASN A 364 9.76 12.45 4.80
CA ASN A 364 8.96 13.68 4.66
C ASN A 364 8.81 14.10 3.18
N LYS A 365 8.51 13.13 2.31
CA LYS A 365 8.36 13.41 0.89
C LYS A 365 7.09 14.19 0.62
N ILE A 366 7.18 15.13 -0.31
CA ILE A 366 6.02 15.85 -0.83
C ILE A 366 5.15 14.86 -1.59
N LEU A 367 3.88 14.74 -1.19
CA LEU A 367 2.87 14.03 -1.94
C LEU A 367 2.15 14.97 -2.91
N VAL A 368 1.81 14.47 -4.07
CA VAL A 368 1.02 15.20 -5.08
C VAL A 368 -0.11 14.31 -5.57
N GLY A 369 -1.34 14.81 -5.51
CA GLY A 369 -2.50 14.12 -6.05
C GLY A 369 -3.31 15.03 -6.97
N HIS A 370 -4.36 14.48 -7.57
CA HIS A 370 -5.34 15.24 -8.34
C HIS A 370 -6.74 14.97 -7.82
N ASN A 371 -7.39 15.95 -7.15
CA ASN A 371 -8.68 15.73 -6.52
C ASN A 371 -8.65 14.59 -5.48
N CYS A 372 -7.60 14.57 -4.69
CA CYS A 372 -7.10 13.40 -3.97
C CYS A 372 -7.69 13.19 -2.56
N PHE A 373 -8.84 13.80 -2.24
CA PHE A 373 -9.44 13.63 -0.90
C PHE A 373 -9.82 12.18 -0.61
N TYR A 374 -10.35 11.46 -1.61
CA TYR A 374 -10.65 10.03 -1.46
C TYR A 374 -9.37 9.21 -1.28
N ASP A 375 -8.32 9.53 -2.06
CA ASP A 375 -7.05 8.81 -1.99
C ASP A 375 -6.45 8.85 -0.60
N ILE A 376 -6.42 10.04 0.02
CA ILE A 376 -5.85 10.20 1.37
C ILE A 376 -6.66 9.47 2.45
N LEU A 377 -7.99 9.44 2.34
CA LEU A 377 -8.84 8.69 3.27
C LEU A 377 -8.60 7.17 3.13
N HIS A 378 -8.59 6.67 1.91
CA HIS A 378 -8.38 5.25 1.64
C HIS A 378 -6.96 4.79 1.98
N ILE A 379 -5.93 5.59 1.70
CA ILE A 379 -4.54 5.30 2.09
C ILE A 379 -4.44 5.22 3.61
N TYR A 380 -5.02 6.19 4.33
CA TYR A 380 -4.98 6.18 5.78
C TYR A 380 -5.70 4.94 6.36
N GLN A 381 -6.96 4.70 5.95
CA GLN A 381 -7.76 3.56 6.40
C GLN A 381 -7.08 2.22 6.12
N THR A 382 -6.47 2.08 4.95
CA THR A 382 -5.89 0.82 4.49
C THR A 382 -4.56 0.52 5.18
N PHE A 383 -3.68 1.52 5.30
CA PHE A 383 -2.29 1.31 5.70
C PHE A 383 -1.97 1.74 7.13
N TYR A 384 -2.75 2.66 7.73
CA TYR A 384 -2.45 3.20 9.06
C TYR A 384 -3.50 2.86 10.11
N GLY A 385 -4.66 2.42 9.71
CA GLY A 385 -5.73 1.95 10.59
C GLY A 385 -7.00 2.80 10.48
N ASP A 386 -7.93 2.58 11.41
CA ASP A 386 -9.24 3.17 11.32
C ASP A 386 -9.22 4.70 11.31
N LEU A 387 -9.96 5.25 10.34
CA LEU A 387 -10.21 6.68 10.25
C LEU A 387 -10.87 7.19 11.53
N PRO A 388 -10.41 8.34 12.09
CA PRO A 388 -11.05 8.99 13.21
C PRO A 388 -12.54 9.29 12.97
N GLU A 389 -13.31 9.48 14.04
CA GLU A 389 -14.73 9.81 13.92
C GLU A 389 -14.96 11.22 13.39
N ASN A 390 -14.07 12.16 13.72
CA ASN A 390 -14.16 13.55 13.30
C ASN A 390 -13.00 13.96 12.38
N VAL A 391 -13.25 14.96 11.55
CA VAL A 391 -12.31 15.43 10.54
C VAL A 391 -11.05 16.08 11.14
N GLU A 392 -11.19 16.80 12.28
CA GLU A 392 -10.06 17.49 12.89
C GLU A 392 -9.01 16.52 13.45
N ASP A 393 -9.44 15.40 14.03
CA ASP A 393 -8.53 14.36 14.47
C ASP A 393 -7.91 13.63 13.28
N PHE A 394 -8.64 13.46 12.17
CA PHE A 394 -8.08 12.94 10.93
C PHE A 394 -7.01 13.88 10.38
N LYS A 395 -7.25 15.18 10.28
CA LYS A 395 -6.25 16.17 9.83
C LYS A 395 -4.95 16.06 10.64
N LYS A 396 -5.05 16.05 11.97
CA LYS A 396 -3.89 15.92 12.87
C LYS A 396 -3.11 14.64 12.60
N LYS A 397 -3.80 13.50 12.52
CA LYS A 397 -3.17 12.20 12.26
C LYS A 397 -2.56 12.11 10.87
N TRP A 398 -3.25 12.65 9.86
CA TRP A 398 -2.74 12.69 8.49
C TRP A 398 -1.42 13.46 8.39
N VAL A 399 -1.38 14.69 8.93
CA VAL A 399 -0.18 15.55 8.89
C VAL A 399 0.99 14.96 9.68
N GLN A 400 0.73 14.17 10.74
CA GLN A 400 1.78 13.43 11.45
C GLN A 400 2.46 12.38 10.57
N VAL A 401 1.71 11.76 9.66
CA VAL A 401 2.22 10.74 8.74
C VAL A 401 2.75 11.38 7.45
N PHE A 402 1.97 12.30 6.87
CA PHE A 402 2.28 12.96 5.60
C PHE A 402 2.20 14.48 5.76
N PRO A 403 3.30 15.13 6.12
CA PRO A 403 3.29 16.55 6.47
C PRO A 403 3.02 17.48 5.30
N THR A 404 3.20 17.04 4.07
CA THR A 404 3.09 17.89 2.87
C THR A 404 2.37 17.18 1.74
N ILE A 405 1.22 17.75 1.32
CA ILE A 405 0.48 17.31 0.15
C ILE A 405 0.05 18.49 -0.71
N PHE A 406 0.04 18.29 -2.03
CA PHE A 406 -0.51 19.22 -3.01
C PHE A 406 -1.58 18.55 -3.88
N ASP A 407 -2.65 19.27 -4.12
CA ASP A 407 -3.73 18.86 -5.03
C ASP A 407 -3.69 19.70 -6.31
N THR A 408 -3.32 19.10 -7.42
CA THR A 408 -3.16 19.77 -8.72
C THR A 408 -4.46 20.38 -9.23
N LYS A 409 -5.62 19.82 -8.86
CA LYS A 409 -6.92 20.40 -9.18
C LYS A 409 -7.12 21.70 -8.41
N TYR A 410 -6.83 21.71 -7.13
CA TYR A 410 -6.93 22.91 -6.31
C TYR A 410 -5.93 24.00 -6.76
N ILE A 411 -4.68 23.62 -7.08
CA ILE A 411 -3.68 24.54 -7.63
C ILE A 411 -4.22 25.23 -8.88
N SER A 412 -4.85 24.49 -9.81
CA SER A 412 -5.44 25.06 -11.02
C SER A 412 -6.57 26.04 -10.73
N GLU A 413 -7.44 25.72 -9.78
CA GLU A 413 -8.55 26.57 -9.38
C GLU A 413 -8.07 27.84 -8.63
N TYR A 414 -7.03 27.73 -7.82
CA TYR A 414 -6.48 28.83 -7.03
C TYR A 414 -5.79 29.88 -7.93
N TYR A 415 -4.88 29.44 -8.78
CA TYR A 415 -4.10 30.37 -9.62
C TYR A 415 -4.85 30.89 -10.84
N GLN A 416 -5.95 30.25 -11.27
CA GLN A 416 -6.83 30.65 -12.39
C GLN A 416 -6.10 30.97 -13.71
N GLN A 417 -4.88 30.45 -13.88
CA GLN A 417 -4.01 30.71 -15.04
C GLN A 417 -4.05 29.56 -16.05
N PHE A 418 -4.71 28.49 -15.69
CA PHE A 418 -4.77 27.27 -16.44
C PHE A 418 -6.08 27.17 -17.23
N THR A 419 -6.36 26.01 -17.81
CA THR A 419 -7.60 25.83 -18.56
C THR A 419 -8.83 25.96 -17.64
N PRO A 420 -10.00 26.42 -18.17
CA PRO A 420 -11.23 26.46 -17.38
C PRO A 420 -11.73 25.07 -16.95
N HIS A 421 -11.26 24.01 -17.62
CA HIS A 421 -11.57 22.63 -17.28
C HIS A 421 -10.43 22.04 -16.45
N THR A 422 -10.72 21.74 -15.18
CA THR A 422 -9.72 21.27 -14.21
C THR A 422 -9.75 19.75 -13.99
N THR A 423 -10.21 18.97 -14.98
CA THR A 423 -10.04 17.51 -14.98
C THR A 423 -8.58 17.15 -15.30
N LEU A 424 -8.06 16.05 -14.74
CA LEU A 424 -6.67 15.64 -14.97
C LEU A 424 -6.32 15.56 -16.46
N LYS A 425 -7.15 14.89 -17.24
CA LYS A 425 -7.01 14.78 -18.69
C LYS A 425 -7.00 16.14 -19.39
N SER A 426 -7.90 17.06 -19.04
CA SER A 426 -7.96 18.38 -19.66
C SER A 426 -6.71 19.21 -19.36
N LEU A 427 -6.23 19.16 -18.12
CA LEU A 427 -4.98 19.82 -17.73
C LEU A 427 -3.79 19.21 -18.47
N TYR A 428 -3.67 17.89 -18.46
CA TYR A 428 -2.60 17.19 -19.15
C TYR A 428 -2.57 17.51 -20.64
N ASN A 429 -3.71 17.39 -21.33
CA ASN A 429 -3.82 17.69 -22.76
C ASN A 429 -3.55 19.15 -23.11
N SER A 430 -3.77 20.09 -22.19
CA SER A 430 -3.45 21.51 -22.43
C SER A 430 -1.94 21.77 -22.52
N PHE A 431 -1.12 20.88 -21.95
CA PHE A 431 0.33 21.00 -21.93
C PHE A 431 1.03 20.21 -23.06
N LEU A 432 0.39 19.15 -23.58
CA LEU A 432 0.96 18.25 -24.60
C LEU A 432 1.30 18.88 -25.99
N PRO A 433 0.62 19.93 -26.49
CA PRO A 433 0.86 20.40 -27.86
C PRO A 433 2.27 20.95 -28.10
N ASN A 434 3.05 21.13 -27.06
CA ASN A 434 4.38 21.71 -27.16
C ASN A 434 5.45 20.61 -27.12
N GLN A 435 5.90 20.11 -28.28
CA GLN A 435 6.95 19.08 -28.37
C GLN A 435 8.23 19.44 -27.59
N ASN A 436 8.54 20.74 -27.42
CA ASN A 436 9.66 21.18 -26.60
C ASN A 436 9.47 20.89 -25.12
N VAL A 437 8.25 20.65 -24.66
CA VAL A 437 7.94 20.29 -23.29
C VAL A 437 8.34 18.84 -23.00
N LEU A 438 8.14 17.96 -23.96
CA LEU A 438 8.43 16.52 -23.83
C LEU A 438 9.92 16.22 -23.70
N ASN A 439 10.77 17.05 -24.32
CA ASN A 439 12.24 16.93 -24.24
C ASN A 439 12.81 17.22 -22.83
N ARG A 440 11.97 17.68 -21.90
CA ARG A 440 12.36 17.99 -20.51
C ARG A 440 12.08 16.85 -19.55
N PHE A 441 11.49 15.76 -20.04
CA PHE A 441 11.16 14.59 -19.25
C PHE A 441 11.92 13.37 -19.73
N GLU A 442 12.56 12.69 -18.79
CA GLU A 442 13.03 11.32 -18.95
C GLU A 442 12.04 10.41 -18.19
N ILE A 443 11.22 9.67 -18.95
CA ILE A 443 10.14 8.86 -18.38
C ILE A 443 10.50 7.38 -18.44
N SER A 444 10.31 6.69 -17.32
CA SER A 444 10.46 5.25 -17.21
C SER A 444 9.25 4.66 -16.47
N SER A 445 8.97 3.40 -16.72
CA SER A 445 7.98 2.64 -15.94
C SER A 445 8.61 1.37 -15.38
N LEU A 446 8.25 1.04 -14.14
CA LEU A 446 8.64 -0.19 -13.47
C LEU A 446 7.45 -1.14 -13.42
N GLY A 447 7.57 -2.29 -14.03
CA GLY A 447 6.50 -3.29 -14.08
C GLY A 447 7.06 -4.69 -14.30
N THR A 448 6.23 -5.62 -14.76
CA THR A 448 6.57 -7.05 -14.94
C THR A 448 7.82 -7.32 -15.77
N ARG A 449 8.23 -6.38 -16.61
CA ARG A 449 9.42 -6.48 -17.47
C ARG A 449 10.64 -5.73 -16.94
N GLY A 450 10.61 -5.27 -15.68
CA GLY A 450 11.62 -4.38 -15.12
C GLY A 450 11.42 -2.92 -15.53
N ILE A 451 12.52 -2.13 -15.61
CA ILE A 451 12.46 -0.72 -15.97
C ILE A 451 12.40 -0.60 -17.50
N VAL A 452 11.30 -0.03 -18.01
CA VAL A 452 11.14 0.32 -19.43
C VAL A 452 11.32 1.83 -19.57
N CYS A 453 12.27 2.26 -20.39
CA CYS A 453 12.56 3.67 -20.63
C CYS A 453 11.98 4.13 -21.96
N GLY A 454 11.58 5.42 -22.02
CA GLY A 454 11.17 6.12 -23.22
C GLY A 454 9.73 6.60 -23.19
N TYR A 455 9.56 7.88 -23.52
CA TYR A 455 8.26 8.55 -23.54
C TYR A 455 7.24 7.84 -24.45
N GLY A 456 7.66 7.45 -25.66
CA GLY A 456 6.82 6.75 -26.63
C GLY A 456 6.34 5.37 -26.17
N ASN A 457 7.16 4.65 -25.39
CA ASN A 457 6.81 3.32 -24.88
C ASN A 457 5.86 3.37 -23.67
N VAL A 458 5.85 4.50 -22.97
CA VAL A 458 5.02 4.70 -21.76
C VAL A 458 3.72 5.43 -22.09
N LEU A 459 3.73 6.34 -23.06
CA LEU A 459 2.62 7.26 -23.35
C LEU A 459 1.85 7.00 -24.65
N ASN A 460 2.33 6.14 -25.55
CA ASN A 460 1.67 5.88 -26.83
C ASN A 460 0.36 5.07 -26.75
N GLU A 461 -0.21 4.90 -25.57
CA GLU A 461 -1.43 4.14 -25.39
C GLU A 461 -2.53 5.07 -24.87
N ALA A 462 -3.30 5.64 -25.80
CA ALA A 462 -4.58 6.31 -25.49
C ALA A 462 -5.59 5.38 -24.76
N GLU A 463 -5.22 4.12 -24.55
CA GLU A 463 -5.98 3.06 -23.90
C GLU A 463 -5.65 2.90 -22.39
N LYS A 464 -4.75 3.74 -21.82
CA LYS A 464 -4.29 3.59 -20.42
C LYS A 464 -4.92 4.57 -19.42
N GLU A 465 -5.82 5.40 -19.85
CA GLU A 465 -6.60 6.21 -18.91
C GLU A 465 -7.29 5.29 -17.90
N HIS A 466 -7.31 5.72 -16.63
CA HIS A 466 -7.82 4.92 -15.51
C HIS A 466 -6.97 3.69 -15.14
N GLU A 467 -5.67 3.71 -15.49
CA GLU A 467 -4.65 2.91 -14.83
C GLU A 467 -3.92 3.80 -13.83
N ALA A 468 -3.95 3.46 -12.55
CA ALA A 468 -3.45 4.34 -11.48
C ALA A 468 -1.99 4.82 -11.70
N GLY A 469 -1.10 3.97 -12.26
CA GLY A 469 0.26 4.37 -12.59
C GLY A 469 0.34 5.43 -13.68
N TYR A 470 -0.51 5.32 -14.70
CA TYR A 470 -0.58 6.33 -15.77
C TYR A 470 -1.19 7.65 -15.27
N ASP A 471 -2.24 7.58 -14.44
CA ASP A 471 -2.89 8.76 -13.88
C ASP A 471 -1.97 9.47 -12.87
N SER A 472 -1.17 8.72 -12.08
CA SER A 472 -0.11 9.31 -11.25
C SER A 472 0.99 10.00 -12.08
N LEU A 473 1.34 9.45 -13.25
CA LEU A 473 2.28 10.08 -14.19
C LEU A 473 1.71 11.38 -14.77
N MET A 474 0.45 11.37 -15.21
CA MET A 474 -0.23 12.60 -15.66
C MET A 474 -0.26 13.65 -14.54
N THR A 475 -0.55 13.24 -13.31
CA THR A 475 -0.55 14.12 -12.13
C THR A 475 0.82 14.73 -11.89
N ALA A 476 1.91 13.97 -11.99
CA ALA A 476 3.27 14.47 -11.86
C ALA A 476 3.61 15.51 -12.93
N ILE A 477 3.29 15.22 -14.20
CA ILE A 477 3.53 16.11 -15.33
C ILE A 477 2.71 17.40 -15.16
N VAL A 478 1.45 17.32 -14.80
CA VAL A 478 0.58 18.49 -14.53
C VAL A 478 1.18 19.35 -13.42
N PHE A 479 1.60 18.75 -12.32
CA PHE A 479 2.21 19.48 -11.19
C PHE A 479 3.49 20.23 -11.60
N ILE A 480 4.37 19.59 -12.35
CA ILE A 480 5.59 20.20 -12.86
C ILE A 480 5.26 21.40 -13.76
N HIS A 481 4.30 21.26 -14.66
CA HIS A 481 3.88 22.36 -15.53
C HIS A 481 3.26 23.51 -14.76
N GLN A 482 2.45 23.21 -13.74
CA GLN A 482 1.90 24.26 -12.87
C GLN A 482 3.03 25.01 -12.15
N LEU A 483 4.01 24.30 -11.60
CA LEU A 483 5.18 24.87 -10.92
C LEU A 483 5.94 25.80 -11.85
N GLU A 484 6.33 25.34 -13.03
CA GLU A 484 7.10 26.11 -14.00
C GLU A 484 6.34 27.31 -14.56
N THR A 485 5.02 27.17 -14.78
CA THR A 485 4.17 28.28 -15.24
C THR A 485 4.11 29.39 -14.19
N VAL A 486 3.93 29.05 -12.92
CA VAL A 486 3.90 30.05 -11.83
C VAL A 486 5.27 30.71 -11.66
N ILE A 487 6.36 29.95 -11.77
CA ILE A 487 7.73 30.49 -11.72
C ILE A 487 7.97 31.46 -12.87
N LYS A 488 7.59 31.09 -14.10
CA LYS A 488 7.74 31.93 -15.28
C LYS A 488 6.96 33.25 -15.14
N ASN A 489 5.75 33.21 -14.61
CA ASN A 489 4.93 34.40 -14.39
C ASN A 489 5.52 35.34 -13.32
N LYS A 490 6.36 34.81 -12.43
CA LYS A 490 7.18 35.61 -11.48
C LYS A 490 8.50 36.11 -12.10
N ASN A 491 8.65 36.04 -13.44
CA ASN A 491 9.87 36.42 -14.18
C ASN A 491 11.15 35.72 -13.67
N SER A 492 11.03 34.45 -13.25
CA SER A 492 12.15 33.65 -12.78
C SER A 492 12.29 32.35 -13.59
N SER A 493 13.36 31.60 -13.34
CA SER A 493 13.55 30.25 -13.86
C SER A 493 13.80 29.27 -12.74
N LEU A 494 13.43 28.00 -12.97
CA LEU A 494 13.61 26.93 -11.98
C LEU A 494 15.07 26.82 -11.54
N ASN A 495 16.02 26.87 -12.50
CA ASN A 495 17.44 26.78 -12.24
C ASN A 495 17.97 27.94 -11.39
N ASN A 496 17.48 29.15 -11.62
CA ASN A 496 17.88 30.32 -10.82
C ASN A 496 17.40 30.19 -9.38
N LEU A 497 16.19 29.68 -9.16
CA LEU A 497 15.66 29.45 -7.81
C LEU A 497 16.43 28.35 -7.09
N ILE A 498 16.73 27.24 -7.78
CA ILE A 498 17.52 26.14 -7.18
C ILE A 498 18.92 26.65 -6.78
N LYS A 499 19.61 27.39 -7.66
CA LYS A 499 20.93 27.97 -7.35
C LYS A 499 20.86 28.89 -6.13
N ALA A 500 19.87 29.76 -6.03
CA ALA A 500 19.70 30.64 -4.89
C ALA A 500 19.57 29.89 -3.56
N TYR A 501 18.93 28.71 -3.57
CA TYR A 501 18.83 27.87 -2.36
C TYR A 501 20.09 27.04 -2.08
N LEU A 502 20.85 26.65 -3.12
CA LEU A 502 22.12 25.95 -2.95
C LEU A 502 23.19 26.89 -2.34
N ASP A 503 23.21 28.15 -2.78
CA ASP A 503 24.16 29.15 -2.28
C ASP A 503 23.90 29.53 -0.81
N THR A 504 22.67 29.44 -0.33
CA THR A 504 22.27 29.82 1.03
C THR A 504 22.27 28.67 2.04
N SER A 505 22.26 27.45 1.59
CA SER A 505 22.19 26.27 2.48
C SER A 505 22.71 25.00 1.78
N ASN A 506 23.74 24.41 2.39
CA ASN A 506 24.34 23.12 1.97
C ASN A 506 23.35 21.91 2.12
N THR A 507 22.08 22.06 1.78
CA THR A 507 21.05 21.06 2.05
C THR A 507 20.63 20.31 0.79
N ALA A 508 20.53 18.99 0.93
CA ALA A 508 20.19 18.03 -0.13
C ALA A 508 18.77 18.19 -0.73
N ASN A 509 17.92 19.08 -0.21
CA ASN A 509 16.51 19.23 -0.65
C ASN A 509 16.20 20.65 -1.16
N SER A 510 16.98 21.13 -2.14
CA SER A 510 16.75 22.46 -2.75
C SER A 510 15.41 22.53 -3.51
N MET A 511 15.02 21.46 -4.22
CA MET A 511 13.78 21.42 -4.99
C MET A 511 12.55 21.49 -4.09
N GLY A 512 12.53 20.75 -2.98
CA GLY A 512 11.44 20.83 -2.01
C GLY A 512 11.22 22.24 -1.47
N LYS A 513 12.30 22.99 -1.22
CA LYS A 513 12.23 24.40 -0.81
C LYS A 513 11.68 25.31 -1.91
N VAL A 514 12.04 25.07 -3.18
CA VAL A 514 11.48 25.81 -4.31
C VAL A 514 9.99 25.55 -4.39
N ILE A 515 9.54 24.30 -4.35
CA ILE A 515 8.13 23.93 -4.37
C ILE A 515 7.36 24.64 -3.24
N MET A 516 7.87 24.58 -2.01
CA MET A 516 7.25 25.21 -0.85
C MET A 516 7.23 26.76 -0.95
N ASN A 517 8.25 27.37 -1.53
CA ASN A 517 8.25 28.82 -1.77
C ASN A 517 7.22 29.25 -2.82
N ILE A 518 7.02 28.45 -3.85
CA ILE A 518 6.09 28.77 -4.93
C ILE A 518 4.65 28.48 -4.54
N PHE A 519 4.39 27.35 -3.92
CA PHE A 519 3.06 26.80 -3.61
C PHE A 519 2.69 26.82 -2.12
N GLY A 520 3.45 27.55 -1.28
CA GLY A 520 3.20 27.56 0.18
C GLY A 520 1.79 28.00 0.59
N GLU A 521 1.14 28.85 -0.22
CA GLU A 521 -0.25 29.32 0.04
C GLU A 521 -1.30 28.23 -0.17
N VAL A 522 -0.99 27.19 -0.94
CA VAL A 522 -1.90 26.09 -1.29
C VAL A 522 -1.46 24.74 -0.70
N VAL A 523 -0.40 24.75 0.11
CA VAL A 523 0.09 23.54 0.79
C VAL A 523 -1.00 22.94 1.69
N ASN A 524 -1.10 21.62 1.68
CA ASN A 524 -2.04 20.85 2.49
C ASN A 524 -3.52 21.22 2.27
N SER A 525 -3.82 21.89 1.14
CA SER A 525 -5.18 22.22 0.72
C SER A 525 -5.64 21.24 -0.37
N VAL A 526 -6.71 20.50 -0.07
CA VAL A 526 -7.23 19.43 -0.93
C VAL A 526 -8.63 19.76 -1.39
N ARG A 527 -8.93 19.48 -2.66
CA ARG A 527 -10.23 19.75 -3.29
C ARG A 527 -11.29 18.76 -2.80
N LEU A 528 -12.45 19.28 -2.41
CA LEU A 528 -13.63 18.49 -2.05
C LEU A 528 -14.66 18.52 -3.19
N VAL A 529 -15.08 17.36 -3.65
CA VAL A 529 -16.13 17.23 -4.67
C VAL A 529 -17.51 17.31 -4.02
N LYS A 530 -18.44 18.03 -4.67
CA LYS A 530 -19.83 18.18 -4.20
C LYS A 530 -19.95 18.67 -2.75
N CYS A 531 -18.94 19.32 -2.22
CA CYS A 531 -18.92 19.88 -0.87
C CYS A 531 -18.81 21.41 -0.90
N GLN A 532 -19.32 22.03 0.14
CA GLN A 532 -19.15 23.45 0.42
C GLN A 532 -18.75 23.63 1.90
N PRO A 533 -17.55 24.13 2.20
CA PRO A 533 -16.53 24.64 1.28
C PRO A 533 -15.98 23.55 0.36
N SER A 534 -15.50 23.98 -0.80
CA SER A 534 -14.99 23.05 -1.82
C SER A 534 -13.53 22.64 -1.63
N VAL A 535 -12.93 23.04 -0.50
CA VAL A 535 -11.52 22.79 -0.15
C VAL A 535 -11.44 22.52 1.34
N ILE A 536 -10.62 21.56 1.71
CA ILE A 536 -10.19 21.28 3.07
C ILE A 536 -8.70 21.61 3.21
N ASN A 537 -8.30 22.33 4.26
CA ASN A 537 -6.90 22.52 4.61
C ASN A 537 -6.55 21.62 5.79
N MET A 538 -5.51 20.78 5.62
CA MET A 538 -5.11 19.80 6.64
C MET A 538 -4.42 20.42 7.86
N ASN A 539 -3.92 21.66 7.74
CA ASN A 539 -3.21 22.34 8.83
C ASN A 539 -4.13 23.26 9.66
N ASN A 540 -5.20 23.75 9.05
CA ASN A 540 -6.01 24.81 9.61
C ASN A 540 -7.49 24.43 9.57
N GLU A 541 -8.28 25.05 10.43
CA GLU A 541 -9.74 25.04 10.32
C GLU A 541 -10.17 25.83 9.07
N GLU A 542 -11.30 25.47 8.49
CA GLU A 542 -11.84 26.11 7.32
C GLU A 542 -12.35 27.51 7.67
N ASP A 543 -11.88 28.54 6.95
CA ASP A 543 -12.41 29.90 7.09
C ASP A 543 -13.78 30.02 6.40
N MET A 544 -14.84 29.81 7.15
CA MET A 544 -16.22 29.98 6.70
C MET A 544 -16.75 31.42 6.89
N SER A 545 -15.91 32.36 7.31
CA SER A 545 -16.29 33.75 7.54
C SER A 545 -16.85 34.47 6.30
N LYS A 546 -16.51 33.97 5.10
CA LYS A 546 -16.96 34.52 3.81
C LYS A 546 -18.24 33.86 3.28
N HIS A 547 -18.79 32.89 3.99
CA HIS A 547 -19.96 32.13 3.54
C HIS A 547 -21.25 32.63 4.21
N PHE A 548 -22.26 32.87 3.37
CA PHE A 548 -23.59 33.24 3.79
C PHE A 548 -24.61 32.23 3.25
N TYR A 549 -25.47 31.73 4.12
CA TYR A 549 -26.58 30.87 3.75
C TYR A 549 -27.79 31.74 3.37
N MET A 550 -28.12 31.77 2.10
CA MET A 550 -29.29 32.44 1.55
C MET A 550 -30.39 31.43 1.26
N PHE A 551 -31.59 31.62 1.82
CA PHE A 551 -32.67 30.64 1.72
C PHE A 551 -34.06 31.27 1.73
N GLY A 552 -35.07 30.49 1.27
CA GLY A 552 -36.47 30.90 1.26
C GLY A 552 -36.80 31.83 0.10
N PHE A 553 -35.97 31.93 -0.91
CA PHE A 553 -36.28 32.64 -2.14
C PHE A 553 -37.14 31.79 -3.09
N PRO A 554 -37.86 32.41 -4.05
CA PRO A 554 -38.67 31.67 -5.02
C PRO A 554 -37.86 30.66 -5.85
N ASN A 555 -38.40 29.46 -6.02
CA ASN A 555 -37.76 28.37 -6.78
C ASN A 555 -37.54 28.67 -8.28
N VAL A 556 -38.19 29.70 -8.80
CA VAL A 556 -38.02 30.18 -10.18
C VAL A 556 -36.73 31.00 -10.38
N TRP A 557 -36.10 31.44 -9.24
CA TRP A 557 -34.87 32.23 -9.36
C TRP A 557 -33.72 31.44 -9.93
N LYS A 558 -32.98 32.10 -10.81
CA LYS A 558 -31.78 31.57 -11.44
C LYS A 558 -30.54 32.30 -10.92
N LYS A 559 -29.37 31.74 -11.20
CA LYS A 559 -28.09 32.29 -10.75
C LYS A 559 -27.93 33.78 -11.06
N TRP A 560 -28.34 34.22 -12.22
CA TRP A 560 -28.20 35.63 -12.62
C TRP A 560 -29.08 36.59 -11.79
N GLU A 561 -30.24 36.14 -11.30
CA GLU A 561 -31.14 36.95 -10.44
C GLU A 561 -30.51 37.15 -9.08
N ILE A 562 -29.92 36.09 -8.52
CA ILE A 562 -29.20 36.20 -7.24
C ILE A 562 -27.95 37.07 -7.42
N MET A 563 -27.19 36.92 -8.49
CA MET A 563 -26.02 37.77 -8.77
C MET A 563 -26.42 39.24 -8.88
N LYS A 564 -27.59 39.58 -9.47
CA LYS A 564 -28.09 40.93 -9.59
C LYS A 564 -28.39 41.57 -8.23
N ILE A 565 -28.84 40.80 -7.27
CA ILE A 565 -29.12 41.29 -5.88
C ILE A 565 -27.85 41.84 -5.23
N TRP A 566 -26.73 41.17 -5.45
CA TRP A 566 -25.44 41.49 -4.84
C TRP A 566 -24.58 42.45 -5.66
N SER A 567 -24.99 42.79 -6.89
CA SER A 567 -24.28 43.73 -7.74
C SER A 567 -24.12 45.12 -7.06
N PRO A 568 -22.92 45.74 -7.13
CA PRO A 568 -21.74 45.39 -7.97
C PRO A 568 -20.76 44.42 -7.35
N LEU A 569 -21.07 43.80 -6.20
CA LEU A 569 -20.17 42.84 -5.58
C LEU A 569 -20.08 41.54 -6.40
N TRP A 570 -18.87 41.01 -6.54
CA TRP A 570 -18.66 39.70 -7.12
C TRP A 570 -18.82 38.64 -6.05
N VAL A 571 -19.87 37.82 -6.17
CA VAL A 571 -20.14 36.69 -5.29
C VAL A 571 -20.14 35.39 -6.06
N SER A 572 -19.63 34.33 -5.46
CA SER A 572 -19.81 32.98 -5.97
C SER A 572 -21.10 32.39 -5.38
N ILE A 573 -21.85 31.64 -6.20
CA ILE A 573 -23.12 31.04 -5.80
C ILE A 573 -23.00 29.52 -5.91
N SER A 574 -23.25 28.82 -4.82
CA SER A 574 -23.31 27.36 -4.77
C SER A 574 -24.70 26.93 -4.31
N TRP A 575 -25.46 26.32 -5.21
CA TRP A 575 -26.81 25.85 -4.93
C TRP A 575 -26.82 24.68 -3.96
N ILE A 576 -27.75 24.71 -3.02
CA ILE A 576 -28.05 23.65 -2.08
C ILE A 576 -29.29 22.89 -2.55
N ASP A 577 -30.37 23.62 -2.76
CA ASP A 577 -31.64 23.15 -3.30
C ASP A 577 -32.31 24.26 -4.17
N GLU A 578 -33.57 24.06 -4.58
CA GLU A 578 -34.29 24.98 -5.45
C GLU A 578 -34.55 26.35 -4.82
N THR A 579 -34.48 26.47 -3.47
CA THR A 579 -34.85 27.68 -2.69
C THR A 579 -33.75 28.15 -1.75
N SER A 580 -32.54 27.51 -1.83
CA SER A 580 -31.42 27.85 -0.99
C SER A 580 -30.06 27.73 -1.69
N CYS A 581 -29.13 28.59 -1.30
CA CYS A 581 -27.76 28.57 -1.84
C CYS A 581 -26.76 29.19 -0.85
N TRP A 582 -25.48 28.89 -1.05
CA TRP A 582 -24.40 29.65 -0.45
C TRP A 582 -24.03 30.85 -1.33
N ILE A 583 -23.92 32.00 -0.69
CA ILE A 583 -23.29 33.20 -1.24
C ILE A 583 -21.90 33.28 -0.64
N ILE A 584 -20.86 33.27 -1.47
CA ILE A 584 -19.49 33.30 -1.03
C ILE A 584 -18.85 34.61 -1.44
N ALA A 585 -18.42 35.38 -0.48
CA ALA A 585 -17.76 36.66 -0.68
C ALA A 585 -16.30 36.43 -1.17
N LYS A 586 -15.82 37.30 -2.04
CA LYS A 586 -14.45 37.22 -2.57
C LYS A 586 -13.40 37.53 -1.50
N ASN A 587 -13.66 38.50 -0.64
CA ASN A 587 -12.74 39.00 0.39
C ASN A 587 -13.52 39.47 1.64
N SER A 588 -12.78 39.83 2.70
CA SER A 588 -13.39 40.29 3.97
C SER A 588 -14.10 41.62 3.88
N GLU A 589 -13.79 42.47 2.89
CA GLU A 589 -14.50 43.73 2.65
C GLU A 589 -15.88 43.43 2.05
N ASP A 590 -15.96 42.50 1.11
CA ASP A 590 -17.23 42.07 0.51
C ASP A 590 -18.14 41.42 1.56
N VAL A 591 -17.60 40.75 2.58
CA VAL A 591 -18.37 40.22 3.72
C VAL A 591 -19.10 41.35 4.43
N LYS A 592 -18.43 42.49 4.70
CA LYS A 592 -19.04 43.67 5.33
C LYS A 592 -20.09 44.28 4.43
N ASN A 593 -19.79 44.37 3.12
CA ASN A 593 -20.70 44.95 2.14
C ASN A 593 -21.96 44.10 1.94
N ILE A 594 -21.86 42.77 1.89
CA ILE A 594 -23.00 41.85 1.82
C ILE A 594 -23.94 42.06 3.04
N ASN A 595 -23.36 42.11 4.24
CA ASN A 595 -24.14 42.36 5.44
C ASN A 595 -24.84 43.72 5.42
N LEU A 596 -24.17 44.76 4.93
CA LEU A 596 -24.71 46.11 4.81
C LEU A 596 -25.87 46.16 3.80
N ILE A 597 -25.63 45.59 2.59
CA ILE A 597 -26.67 45.52 1.55
C ILE A 597 -27.90 44.78 2.08
N TYR A 598 -27.73 43.63 2.74
CA TYR A 598 -28.86 42.88 3.29
C TYR A 598 -29.64 43.68 4.34
N LYS A 599 -28.96 44.43 5.24
CA LYS A 599 -29.59 45.29 6.23
C LYS A 599 -30.35 46.47 5.62
N MET A 600 -29.95 46.95 4.45
CA MET A 600 -30.61 48.05 3.74
C MET A 600 -31.84 47.60 2.94
N MET A 601 -32.03 46.30 2.70
CA MET A 601 -33.16 45.78 1.95
C MET A 601 -34.46 45.91 2.73
N LYS A 602 -35.45 46.45 2.06
CA LYS A 602 -36.83 46.51 2.60
C LYS A 602 -37.59 45.26 2.15
N ASN A 603 -37.95 44.39 3.10
CA ASN A 603 -38.72 43.16 2.87
C ASN A 603 -38.08 42.21 1.81
N PRO A 604 -36.86 41.72 2.05
CA PRO A 604 -36.24 40.80 1.13
C PRO A 604 -37.04 39.50 1.01
N GLN A 605 -37.17 38.97 -0.22
CA GLN A 605 -37.87 37.71 -0.51
C GLN A 605 -37.01 36.47 -0.14
N PHE A 606 -36.03 36.61 0.74
CA PHE A 606 -35.14 35.58 1.23
C PHE A 606 -34.60 35.93 2.61
N LYS A 607 -34.02 34.93 3.28
CA LYS A 607 -33.27 35.13 4.52
C LYS A 607 -31.81 34.89 4.26
N LEU A 608 -30.94 35.61 4.97
CA LEU A 608 -29.48 35.48 4.86
C LEU A 608 -28.90 35.25 6.27
N TYR A 609 -28.17 34.18 6.45
CA TYR A 609 -27.45 33.85 7.67
C TYR A 609 -25.95 33.80 7.37
N ASN A 610 -25.14 34.30 8.31
CA ASN A 610 -23.71 33.94 8.28
C ASN A 610 -23.54 32.48 8.72
N TYR A 611 -22.33 31.95 8.58
CA TYR A 611 -22.08 30.54 8.88
C TYR A 611 -22.38 30.15 10.33
N GLY A 612 -22.06 31.01 11.31
CA GLY A 612 -22.38 30.76 12.72
C GLY A 612 -23.92 30.66 12.96
N GLN A 613 -24.69 31.59 12.42
CA GLN A 613 -26.16 31.56 12.51
C GLN A 613 -26.77 30.33 11.80
N TYR A 614 -26.12 29.88 10.72
CA TYR A 614 -26.52 28.66 10.02
C TYR A 614 -26.31 27.42 10.90
N LEU A 615 -25.18 27.30 11.59
CA LEU A 615 -24.89 26.19 12.51
C LEU A 615 -25.87 26.16 13.69
N GLU A 616 -26.16 27.32 14.28
CA GLU A 616 -27.16 27.43 15.37
C GLU A 616 -28.56 26.94 14.93
N LYS A 617 -28.95 27.24 13.70
CA LYS A 617 -30.24 26.80 13.15
C LYS A 617 -30.29 25.28 12.93
N ILE A 618 -29.21 24.67 12.41
CA ILE A 618 -29.16 23.21 12.19
C ILE A 618 -29.23 22.50 13.54
N SER A 619 -28.46 22.94 14.53
CA SER A 619 -28.46 22.33 15.86
C SER A 619 -29.83 22.35 16.52
N GLN A 620 -30.63 23.39 16.26
CA GLN A 620 -32.02 23.49 16.74
C GLN A 620 -33.03 22.65 15.96
N SER A 621 -32.72 22.26 14.73
CA SER A 621 -33.61 21.41 13.91
C SER A 621 -33.33 19.91 14.04
N THR A 622 -32.28 19.52 14.77
CA THR A 622 -31.86 18.10 14.97
C THR A 622 -32.32 17.60 16.37
N ILE A 623 -32.92 18.46 17.18
CA ILE A 623 -33.62 18.16 18.44
C ILE A 623 -35.11 18.08 18.16
#